data_6643a2a0a658c3065d0cc73c8e22c22e
#
_entry.id   6643a2a0a658c3065d0cc73c8e22c22e
#
_cell.length_a   1.000
_cell.length_b   1.000
_cell.length_c   1.000
_cell.angle_alpha   90.00
_cell.angle_beta   90.00
_cell.angle_gamma   90.00
#
_symmetry.space_group_name_H-M   'P 1'
#
loop_
_entity.id
_entity.type
_entity.pdbx_description
1 polymer ?
#
loop_
_entity_poly.entity_id
_entity_poly.type
_entity_poly.pdbx_seq_one_letter_code
_entity_poly.pdbx_strand_id
1 'polypeptide(L)'
;MIVDSFDYIAFYKGLHPNLDKAIDWLNSHTLDALENGKTIIDGENVFVNVMDADLRDADGAAFEYHRRYADLQIDLTGSEHLGWASEGTEQGEFDEENDFGLRTGPEHCGMTLGGGRFAVFFPGELHKPSCKTPGCDHVRKAVVKILMK
;
A
#
# COMPACT_ATOMS: atom_id res chain seq x y z
N MET A 1 10.12 -3.71 2.97
CA MET A 1 8.76 -3.64 3.55
C MET A 1 8.83 -3.17 4.99
N ILE A 2 7.92 -2.28 5.40
CA ILE A 2 7.70 -1.84 6.78
C ILE A 2 6.26 -2.17 7.15
N VAL A 3 6.02 -2.64 8.36
CA VAL A 3 4.67 -2.79 8.95
C VAL A 3 4.76 -2.41 10.42
N ASP A 4 3.91 -1.47 10.85
CA ASP A 4 3.89 -1.02 12.24
C ASP A 4 2.54 -0.38 12.61
N SER A 5 2.37 -0.03 13.88
CA SER A 5 1.28 0.84 14.33
C SER A 5 1.44 2.24 13.74
N PHE A 6 0.32 2.84 13.33
CA PHE A 6 0.30 4.20 12.82
C PHE A 6 0.85 5.21 13.85
N ASP A 7 0.71 4.95 15.14
CA ASP A 7 1.26 5.79 16.20
C ASP A 7 2.79 5.94 16.12
N TYR A 8 3.46 4.99 15.48
CA TYR A 8 4.93 4.99 15.34
C TYR A 8 5.41 5.43 13.95
N ILE A 9 4.52 5.86 13.07
CA ILE A 9 4.88 6.21 11.68
C ILE A 9 6.00 7.28 11.61
N ALA A 10 6.03 8.20 12.56
CA ALA A 10 7.04 9.26 12.62
C ALA A 10 8.48 8.76 12.84
N PHE A 11 8.67 7.55 13.37
CA PHE A 11 9.99 6.95 13.54
C PHE A 11 10.67 6.58 12.23
N TYR A 12 9.90 6.49 11.14
CA TYR A 12 10.41 6.15 9.81
C TYR A 12 10.82 7.38 8.98
N LYS A 13 10.77 8.58 9.56
CA LYS A 13 11.31 9.80 8.94
C LYS A 13 12.83 9.73 8.81
N GLY A 14 13.34 10.31 7.74
CA GLY A 14 14.76 10.31 7.40
C GLY A 14 15.18 9.17 6.46
N LEU A 15 14.29 8.23 6.13
CA LEU A 15 14.57 7.18 5.16
C LEU A 15 14.57 7.73 3.71
N HIS A 16 13.63 8.62 3.40
CA HIS A 16 13.53 9.25 2.09
C HIS A 16 12.73 10.56 2.18
N PRO A 17 13.16 11.66 1.49
CA PRO A 17 12.48 12.97 1.60
C PRO A 17 10.98 12.93 1.23
N ASN A 18 10.60 12.15 0.21
CA ASN A 18 9.20 12.03 -0.17
C ASN A 18 8.37 11.19 0.81
N LEU A 19 8.98 10.19 1.47
CA LEU A 19 8.34 9.47 2.56
C LEU A 19 8.10 10.40 3.75
N ASP A 20 9.05 11.29 4.08
CA ASP A 20 8.89 12.27 5.15
C ASP A 20 7.69 13.20 4.88
N LYS A 21 7.52 13.67 3.62
CA LYS A 21 6.36 14.47 3.22
C LYS A 21 5.04 13.72 3.39
N ALA A 22 5.00 12.44 3.00
CA ALA A 22 3.84 11.59 3.19
C ALA A 22 3.49 11.43 4.66
N ILE A 23 4.48 11.15 5.52
CA ILE A 23 4.31 11.01 6.96
C ILE A 23 3.82 12.32 7.60
N ASP A 24 4.41 13.46 7.25
CA ASP A 24 4.01 14.76 7.78
C ASP A 24 2.56 15.11 7.38
N TRP A 25 2.20 14.81 6.12
CA TRP A 25 0.84 15.03 5.65
C TRP A 25 -0.16 14.13 6.40
N LEU A 26 0.12 12.83 6.52
CA LEU A 26 -0.74 11.89 7.24
C LEU A 26 -0.93 12.30 8.71
N ASN A 27 0.13 12.72 9.39
CA ASN A 27 0.07 13.16 10.78
C ASN A 27 -0.68 14.50 10.98
N SER A 28 -0.83 15.30 9.93
CA SER A 28 -1.55 16.58 9.97
C SER A 28 -3.03 16.50 9.59
N HIS A 29 -3.50 15.31 9.20
CA HIS A 29 -4.89 15.08 8.75
C HIS A 29 -5.60 14.06 9.63
N THR A 30 -6.92 14.22 9.75
CA THR A 30 -7.78 13.19 10.34
C THR A 30 -8.09 12.15 9.26
N LEU A 31 -7.53 10.95 9.39
CA LEU A 31 -7.60 9.92 8.35
C LEU A 31 -9.06 9.52 8.02
N ASP A 32 -9.93 9.42 9.03
CA ASP A 32 -11.34 9.06 8.83
C ASP A 32 -12.13 10.10 8.05
N ALA A 33 -11.64 11.36 8.02
CA ALA A 33 -12.27 12.47 7.31
C ALA A 33 -11.81 12.60 5.84
N LEU A 34 -10.87 11.77 5.39
CA LEU A 34 -10.41 11.79 4.00
C LEU A 34 -11.53 11.39 3.06
N GLU A 35 -11.74 12.16 2.00
CA GLU A 35 -12.73 11.83 0.97
C GLU A 35 -12.15 10.84 -0.04
N ASN A 36 -13.04 10.03 -0.65
CA ASN A 36 -12.64 9.15 -1.75
C ASN A 36 -12.12 9.95 -2.94
N GLY A 37 -11.11 9.42 -3.60
CA GLY A 37 -10.47 10.04 -4.75
C GLY A 37 -8.98 10.32 -4.52
N LYS A 38 -8.38 11.03 -5.47
CA LYS A 38 -6.97 11.39 -5.46
C LYS A 38 -6.76 12.78 -4.84
N THR A 39 -5.88 12.86 -3.85
CA THR A 39 -5.40 14.13 -3.28
C THR A 39 -3.90 14.26 -3.54
N ILE A 40 -3.50 15.39 -4.12
CA ILE A 40 -2.09 15.71 -4.38
C ILE A 40 -1.48 16.28 -3.10
N ILE A 41 -0.36 15.70 -2.67
CA ILE A 41 0.44 16.16 -1.52
C ILE A 41 1.64 16.99 -2.01
N ASP A 42 2.37 16.46 -2.99
CA ASP A 42 3.53 17.13 -3.62
C ASP A 42 3.63 16.73 -5.10
N GLY A 43 2.79 17.31 -5.93
CA GLY A 43 2.78 17.04 -7.38
C GLY A 43 2.66 15.56 -7.70
N GLU A 44 3.57 15.06 -8.54
CA GLU A 44 3.70 13.64 -8.85
C GLU A 44 4.59 12.89 -7.84
N ASN A 45 5.32 13.61 -6.98
CA ASN A 45 6.22 13.00 -6.01
C ASN A 45 5.48 12.26 -4.90
N VAL A 46 4.36 12.83 -4.43
CA VAL A 46 3.57 12.25 -3.33
C VAL A 46 2.09 12.58 -3.55
N PHE A 47 1.26 11.56 -3.60
CA PHE A 47 -0.20 11.70 -3.66
C PHE A 47 -0.88 10.53 -2.96
N VAL A 48 -2.11 10.72 -2.50
CA VAL A 48 -2.91 9.68 -1.86
C VAL A 48 -4.16 9.39 -2.67
N ASN A 49 -4.48 8.11 -2.81
CA ASN A 49 -5.74 7.61 -3.33
C ASN A 49 -6.53 7.01 -2.16
N VAL A 50 -7.74 7.50 -1.93
CA VAL A 50 -8.69 6.94 -0.96
C VAL A 50 -9.80 6.26 -1.73
N MET A 51 -10.11 5.01 -1.36
CA MET A 51 -11.08 4.21 -2.07
C MET A 51 -11.78 3.20 -1.18
N ASP A 52 -12.98 2.84 -1.59
CA ASP A 52 -13.66 1.62 -1.15
C ASP A 52 -13.21 0.47 -2.04
N ALA A 53 -12.93 -0.68 -1.46
CA ALA A 53 -12.47 -1.86 -2.18
C ALA A 53 -13.16 -3.13 -1.67
N ASP A 54 -13.73 -3.90 -2.59
CA ASP A 54 -14.14 -5.28 -2.33
C ASP A 54 -12.90 -6.16 -2.28
N LEU A 55 -12.83 -7.01 -1.26
CA LEU A 55 -11.70 -7.90 -1.06
C LEU A 55 -11.86 -9.19 -1.85
N ARG A 56 -10.76 -9.67 -2.40
CA ARG A 56 -10.66 -10.91 -3.19
C ARG A 56 -10.07 -12.03 -2.35
N ASP A 57 -10.25 -13.26 -2.81
CA ASP A 57 -9.57 -14.39 -2.20
C ASP A 57 -8.06 -14.30 -2.47
N ALA A 58 -7.24 -14.56 -1.45
CA ALA A 58 -5.79 -14.52 -1.56
C ALA A 58 -5.22 -15.65 -2.40
N ASP A 59 -5.92 -16.80 -2.43
CA ASP A 59 -5.53 -17.95 -3.23
C ASP A 59 -5.65 -17.65 -4.73
N GLY A 60 -4.56 -17.89 -5.47
CA GLY A 60 -4.48 -17.60 -6.90
C GLY A 60 -4.35 -16.12 -7.28
N ALA A 61 -4.44 -15.20 -6.33
CA ALA A 61 -4.23 -13.79 -6.61
C ALA A 61 -2.75 -13.47 -6.88
N ALA A 62 -2.50 -12.66 -7.92
CA ALA A 62 -1.15 -12.21 -8.25
C ALA A 62 -0.67 -11.15 -7.27
N PHE A 63 0.66 -11.05 -7.13
CA PHE A 63 1.32 -9.94 -6.49
C PHE A 63 1.50 -8.80 -7.48
N GLU A 64 1.29 -7.58 -7.02
CA GLU A 64 1.64 -6.37 -7.75
C GLU A 64 3.00 -5.85 -7.31
N TYR A 65 3.66 -5.07 -8.17
CA TYR A 65 4.89 -4.37 -7.86
C TYR A 65 5.01 -3.10 -8.70
N HIS A 66 5.78 -2.16 -8.17
CA HIS A 66 6.09 -0.87 -8.80
C HIS A 66 7.59 -0.72 -8.93
N ARG A 67 8.06 0.04 -9.92
CA ARG A 67 9.51 0.26 -10.15
C ARG A 67 9.99 1.59 -9.60
N ARG A 68 9.10 2.59 -9.53
CA ARG A 68 9.42 3.96 -9.14
C ARG A 68 8.81 4.37 -7.81
N TYR A 69 7.59 3.95 -7.56
CA TYR A 69 6.83 4.34 -6.37
C TYR A 69 6.89 3.29 -5.27
N ALA A 70 6.95 3.77 -4.04
CA ALA A 70 6.55 2.99 -2.88
C ALA A 70 5.06 3.21 -2.60
N ASP A 71 4.41 2.17 -2.06
CA ASP A 71 3.03 2.23 -1.59
C ASP A 71 3.01 2.24 -0.07
N LEU A 72 2.47 3.31 0.54
CA LEU A 72 2.12 3.32 1.95
C LEU A 72 0.62 3.11 2.06
N GLN A 73 0.20 2.01 2.68
CA GLN A 73 -1.19 1.56 2.75
C GLN A 73 -1.71 1.59 4.18
N ILE A 74 -2.95 2.08 4.34
CA ILE A 74 -3.67 2.17 5.62
C ILE A 74 -5.13 1.79 5.35
N ASP A 75 -5.68 0.84 6.12
CA ASP A 75 -7.12 0.61 6.12
C ASP A 75 -7.78 1.59 7.07
N LEU A 76 -8.66 2.43 6.54
CA LEU A 76 -9.44 3.41 7.29
C LEU A 76 -10.61 2.74 8.01
N THR A 77 -11.28 1.79 7.34
CA THR A 77 -12.31 0.91 7.91
C THR A 77 -12.15 -0.50 7.38
N GLY A 78 -12.47 -1.48 8.22
CA GLY A 78 -12.29 -2.89 7.89
C GLY A 78 -10.86 -3.37 8.12
N SER A 79 -10.53 -4.50 7.53
CA SER A 79 -9.19 -5.08 7.55
C SER A 79 -8.97 -5.95 6.33
N GLU A 80 -7.77 -5.93 5.79
CA GLU A 80 -7.37 -6.77 4.67
C GLU A 80 -6.16 -7.64 5.00
N HIS A 81 -6.01 -8.74 4.29
CA HIS A 81 -4.78 -9.50 4.25
C HIS A 81 -3.86 -8.91 3.19
N LEU A 82 -2.64 -8.59 3.59
CA LEU A 82 -1.55 -8.21 2.70
C LEU A 82 -0.54 -9.36 2.63
N GLY A 83 -0.37 -9.93 1.43
CA GLY A 83 0.69 -10.89 1.17
C GLY A 83 1.96 -10.22 0.68
N TRP A 84 3.11 -10.80 0.98
CA TRP A 84 4.42 -10.39 0.47
C TRP A 84 5.20 -11.58 -0.05
N ALA A 85 5.98 -11.37 -1.12
CA ALA A 85 6.89 -12.36 -1.67
C ALA A 85 8.23 -11.72 -2.04
N SER A 86 9.31 -12.47 -1.88
CA SER A 86 10.67 -12.04 -2.28
C SER A 86 10.95 -12.30 -3.76
N GLU A 87 10.18 -13.19 -4.39
CA GLU A 87 10.35 -13.61 -5.78
C GLU A 87 9.02 -14.01 -6.40
N GLY A 88 8.96 -14.01 -7.72
CA GLY A 88 7.80 -14.45 -8.49
C GLY A 88 8.08 -14.41 -9.99
N THR A 89 7.24 -15.09 -10.75
CA THR A 89 7.29 -15.13 -12.22
C THR A 89 6.40 -14.04 -12.79
N GLU A 90 6.92 -13.27 -13.74
CA GLU A 90 6.17 -12.21 -14.45
C GLU A 90 4.86 -12.73 -15.03
N GLN A 91 3.81 -11.97 -14.84
CA GLN A 91 2.49 -12.20 -15.41
C GLN A 91 2.10 -11.03 -16.31
N GLY A 92 2.36 -11.16 -17.60
CA GLY A 92 2.15 -10.11 -18.58
C GLY A 92 3.31 -9.10 -18.66
N GLU A 93 3.09 -8.05 -19.44
CA GLU A 93 4.06 -6.96 -19.61
C GLU A 93 3.89 -5.93 -18.49
N PHE A 94 5.00 -5.29 -18.11
CA PHE A 94 4.98 -4.19 -17.15
C PHE A 94 4.38 -2.93 -17.81
N ASP A 95 3.42 -2.31 -17.16
CA ASP A 95 2.83 -1.04 -17.56
C ASP A 95 3.73 0.12 -17.08
N GLU A 96 4.56 0.64 -17.99
CA GLU A 96 5.51 1.72 -17.69
C GLU A 96 4.80 3.05 -17.39
N GLU A 97 3.62 3.29 -17.98
CA GLU A 97 2.86 4.52 -17.77
C GLU A 97 2.30 4.58 -16.35
N ASN A 98 1.67 3.49 -15.91
CA ASN A 98 1.05 3.37 -14.59
C ASN A 98 2.01 2.85 -13.51
N ASP A 99 3.26 2.55 -13.86
CA ASP A 99 4.26 1.96 -12.96
C ASP A 99 3.75 0.70 -12.27
N PHE A 100 3.21 -0.24 -13.04
CA PHE A 100 2.49 -1.39 -12.52
C PHE A 100 2.89 -2.69 -13.23
N GLY A 101 3.20 -3.71 -12.45
CA GLY A 101 3.43 -5.06 -12.94
C GLY A 101 2.84 -6.11 -12.02
N LEU A 102 2.64 -7.30 -12.56
CA LEU A 102 2.12 -8.44 -11.82
C LEU A 102 3.10 -9.62 -11.86
N ARG A 103 3.19 -10.34 -10.75
CA ARG A 103 3.92 -11.59 -10.64
C ARG A 103 3.10 -12.65 -9.90
N THR A 104 3.30 -13.90 -10.28
CA THR A 104 2.76 -15.06 -9.57
C THR A 104 3.86 -15.79 -8.82
N GLY A 105 3.55 -16.32 -7.65
CA GLY A 105 4.52 -17.06 -6.82
C GLY A 105 3.95 -17.39 -5.45
N PRO A 106 4.74 -18.10 -4.62
CA PRO A 106 4.35 -18.38 -3.26
C PRO A 106 4.36 -17.12 -2.40
N GLU A 107 3.42 -17.01 -1.48
CA GLU A 107 3.47 -16.00 -0.43
C GLU A 107 4.47 -16.43 0.64
N HIS A 108 5.43 -15.55 0.94
CA HIS A 108 6.47 -15.81 1.94
C HIS A 108 6.16 -15.21 3.30
N CYS A 109 5.36 -14.15 3.32
CA CYS A 109 4.90 -13.51 4.54
C CYS A 109 3.53 -12.90 4.29
N GLY A 110 2.64 -13.01 5.26
CA GLY A 110 1.32 -12.39 5.23
C GLY A 110 1.05 -11.64 6.52
N MET A 111 0.27 -10.57 6.43
CA MET A 111 -0.12 -9.74 7.56
C MET A 111 -1.55 -9.27 7.41
N THR A 112 -2.17 -8.93 8.53
CA THR A 112 -3.47 -8.24 8.54
C THR A 112 -3.24 -6.75 8.73
N LEU A 113 -3.65 -5.96 7.75
CA LEU A 113 -3.74 -4.50 7.86
C LEU A 113 -5.08 -4.13 8.51
N GLY A 114 -5.25 -2.87 8.89
CA GLY A 114 -6.39 -2.36 9.67
C GLY A 114 -6.06 -2.25 11.15
N GLY A 115 -7.02 -1.76 11.96
CA GLY A 115 -6.83 -1.58 13.39
C GLY A 115 -5.69 -0.61 13.75
N GLY A 116 -5.53 0.48 12.96
CA GLY A 116 -4.52 1.51 13.22
C GLY A 116 -3.09 1.11 12.84
N ARG A 117 -2.93 0.19 11.89
CA ARG A 117 -1.63 -0.20 11.32
C ARG A 117 -1.41 0.41 9.94
N PHE A 118 -0.16 0.52 9.53
CA PHE A 118 0.24 0.87 8.17
C PHE A 118 1.24 -0.13 7.63
N ALA A 119 1.34 -0.22 6.31
CA ALA A 119 2.36 -0.97 5.60
C ALA A 119 3.03 -0.10 4.55
N VAL A 120 4.35 -0.25 4.33
CA VAL A 120 5.08 0.38 3.23
C VAL A 120 5.76 -0.70 2.41
N PHE A 121 5.50 -0.72 1.11
CA PHE A 121 6.17 -1.55 0.13
C PHE A 121 7.04 -0.67 -0.76
N PHE A 122 8.34 -0.96 -0.81
CA PHE A 122 9.30 -0.21 -1.61
C PHE A 122 9.33 -0.67 -3.07
N PRO A 123 9.90 0.13 -4.00
CA PRO A 123 10.03 -0.27 -5.39
C PRO A 123 10.67 -1.65 -5.55
N GLY A 124 10.02 -2.51 -6.33
CA GLY A 124 10.42 -3.89 -6.59
C GLY A 124 9.90 -4.93 -5.59
N GLU A 125 9.33 -4.52 -4.46
CA GLU A 125 8.75 -5.46 -3.50
C GLU A 125 7.40 -5.97 -4.00
N LEU A 126 7.26 -7.30 -4.07
CA LEU A 126 6.02 -7.96 -4.46
C LEU A 126 5.05 -7.92 -3.29
N HIS A 127 3.88 -7.37 -3.51
CA HIS A 127 2.83 -7.32 -2.50
C HIS A 127 1.47 -7.63 -3.10
N LYS A 128 0.61 -8.22 -2.30
CA LYS A 128 -0.72 -8.69 -2.71
C LYS A 128 -1.75 -8.08 -1.77
N PRO A 129 -2.24 -6.87 -2.09
CA PRO A 129 -3.25 -6.21 -1.29
C PRO A 129 -4.66 -6.64 -1.65
N SER A 130 -5.63 -6.12 -0.93
CA SER A 130 -7.06 -6.29 -1.16
C SER A 130 -7.51 -7.75 -1.09
N CYS A 131 -6.93 -8.51 -0.15
CA CYS A 131 -7.33 -9.88 0.11
C CYS A 131 -8.19 -9.98 1.38
N LYS A 132 -9.15 -10.92 1.37
CA LYS A 132 -10.09 -11.15 2.47
C LYS A 132 -9.39 -11.56 3.74
N THR A 133 -9.92 -11.12 4.87
CA THR A 133 -9.67 -11.66 6.21
C THR A 133 -10.95 -12.31 6.73
N PRO A 134 -10.88 -13.19 7.74
CA PRO A 134 -12.07 -13.77 8.34
C PRO A 134 -13.05 -12.69 8.80
N GLY A 135 -14.26 -12.71 8.22
CA GLY A 135 -15.33 -11.77 8.58
C GLY A 135 -15.23 -10.37 7.96
N CYS A 136 -14.28 -10.14 7.03
CA CYS A 136 -14.18 -8.88 6.31
C CYS A 136 -13.95 -9.13 4.82
N ASP A 137 -14.87 -8.62 4.00
CA ASP A 137 -14.86 -8.72 2.53
C ASP A 137 -14.83 -7.36 1.83
N HIS A 138 -14.76 -6.28 2.62
CA HIS A 138 -14.74 -4.90 2.13
C HIS A 138 -13.91 -4.02 3.05
N VAL A 139 -13.14 -3.10 2.47
CA VAL A 139 -12.36 -2.09 3.19
C VAL A 139 -12.55 -0.71 2.56
N ARG A 140 -12.40 0.32 3.37
CA ARG A 140 -12.09 1.66 2.91
C ARG A 140 -10.64 1.94 3.25
N LYS A 141 -9.82 2.28 2.25
CA LYS A 141 -8.37 2.37 2.42
C LYS A 141 -7.79 3.62 1.78
N ALA A 142 -6.64 4.03 2.28
CA ALA A 142 -5.78 5.03 1.70
C ALA A 142 -4.48 4.38 1.22
N VAL A 143 -4.10 4.66 -0.03
CA VAL A 143 -2.81 4.26 -0.61
C VAL A 143 -2.05 5.51 -0.99
N VAL A 144 -0.97 5.80 -0.28
CA VAL A 144 -0.08 6.93 -0.58
C VAL A 144 1.00 6.44 -1.52
N LYS A 145 1.02 7.00 -2.73
CA LYS A 145 2.06 6.77 -3.73
C LYS A 145 3.21 7.75 -3.49
N ILE A 146 4.41 7.20 -3.32
CA ILE A 146 5.61 7.93 -2.93
C ILE A 146 6.70 7.66 -3.93
N LEU A 147 7.07 8.66 -4.74
CA LEU A 147 8.14 8.53 -5.72
C LEU A 147 9.48 8.36 -5.02
N MET A 148 10.16 7.24 -5.29
CA MET A 148 11.44 6.88 -4.67
C MET A 148 12.61 6.93 -5.67
N LYS A 149 12.31 6.88 -6.99
CA LYS A 149 13.34 6.86 -8.05
C LYS A 149 12.95 7.75 -9.22
#